data_e230d7b2d700b1be4a81050d86b15fde
#
_entry.id   e230d7b2d700b1be4a81050d86b15fde
#
_cell.length_a   1.000
_cell.length_b   1.000
_cell.length_c   1.000
_cell.angle_alpha   90.00
_cell.angle_beta   90.00
_cell.angle_gamma   90.00
#
_symmetry.space_group_name_H-M   'P 1'
#
loop_
_entity.id
_entity.type
_entity.pdbx_description
1 polymer ?
#
loop_
_entity_poly.entity_id
_entity_poly.type
_entity_poly.pdbx_seq_one_letter_code
_entity_poly.pdbx_strand_id
1 'polypeptide(L)'
;DKINISDISKDLKIPKESVRRKIQELENRGVIKRVKKKILIYRSGLSSDRVNIAIKELSLLLYEFNKILKDEREVDNVFEIEEIISSIKQNYSFCWYQFYKFLFNYTNRWKAQINDLETLCIGMTVVLNATQSKQSAPSKKNRTVYFKEIMGSDLRGVNAMSLSEITGIPRPTVVRKLKWLI
;
A
#
# COMPACT_ATOMS: atom_id res chain seq x y z
N ASP A 1 24.95 4.91 4.87
CA ASP A 1 24.40 6.24 4.57
C ASP A 1 23.67 6.79 5.79
N LYS A 2 23.96 8.07 6.13
CA LYS A 2 23.44 8.71 7.34
C LYS A 2 22.20 9.51 6.96
N ILE A 3 21.02 8.93 7.08
CA ILE A 3 19.77 9.64 6.84
C ILE A 3 19.50 10.59 8.02
N ASN A 4 19.35 11.87 7.72
CA ASN A 4 18.99 12.91 8.69
C ASN A 4 17.69 13.63 8.26
N ILE A 5 17.15 14.48 9.13
CA ILE A 5 15.90 15.22 8.89
C ILE A 5 15.96 16.07 7.61
N SER A 6 17.14 16.64 7.30
CA SER A 6 17.30 17.48 6.11
C SER A 6 17.26 16.67 4.82
N ASP A 7 17.83 15.46 4.83
CA ASP A 7 17.82 14.55 3.69
C ASP A 7 16.40 14.09 3.42
N ILE A 8 15.66 13.64 4.45
CA ILE A 8 14.24 13.24 4.33
C ILE A 8 13.39 14.41 3.82
N SER A 9 13.62 15.62 4.31
CA SER A 9 12.88 16.81 3.88
C SER A 9 13.09 17.10 2.40
N LYS A 10 14.32 16.97 1.90
CA LYS A 10 14.67 17.19 0.49
C LYS A 10 14.09 16.09 -0.39
N ASP A 11 14.29 14.82 -0.03
CA ASP A 11 13.86 13.66 -0.82
C ASP A 11 12.34 13.58 -0.95
N LEU A 12 11.63 13.86 0.14
CA LEU A 12 10.16 13.80 0.16
C LEU A 12 9.47 15.13 -0.20
N LYS A 13 10.25 16.21 -0.37
CA LYS A 13 9.74 17.58 -0.58
C LYS A 13 8.71 18.00 0.49
N ILE A 14 9.01 17.66 1.75
CA ILE A 14 8.18 17.98 2.92
C ILE A 14 8.92 19.01 3.77
N PRO A 15 8.25 20.05 4.31
CA PRO A 15 8.87 21.03 5.19
C PRO A 15 9.57 20.36 6.38
N LYS A 16 10.79 20.84 6.72
CA LYS A 16 11.62 20.26 7.81
C LYS A 16 10.87 20.11 9.13
N GLU A 17 10.02 21.08 9.46
CA GLU A 17 9.26 21.06 10.71
C GLU A 17 8.21 19.93 10.73
N SER A 18 7.55 19.70 9.60
CA SER A 18 6.63 18.55 9.44
C SER A 18 7.38 17.23 9.57
N VAL A 19 8.57 17.11 8.98
CA VAL A 19 9.41 15.90 9.12
C VAL A 19 9.82 15.72 10.59
N ARG A 20 10.26 16.81 11.28
CA ARG A 20 10.65 16.76 12.70
C ARG A 20 9.50 16.26 13.57
N ARG A 21 8.31 16.81 13.40
CA ARG A 21 7.11 16.41 14.15
C ARG A 21 6.77 14.94 13.91
N LYS A 22 6.81 14.46 12.66
CA LYS A 22 6.52 13.06 12.33
C LYS A 22 7.60 12.10 12.85
N ILE A 23 8.85 12.48 12.83
CA ILE A 23 9.93 11.71 13.44
C ILE A 23 9.74 11.62 14.95
N GLN A 24 9.37 12.71 15.61
CA GLN A 24 9.08 12.68 17.05
C GLN A 24 7.89 11.77 17.38
N GLU A 25 6.83 11.79 16.56
CA GLU A 25 5.68 10.90 16.71
C GLU A 25 6.09 9.43 16.58
N LEU A 26 6.89 9.08 15.56
CA LEU A 26 7.40 7.72 15.35
C LEU A 26 8.33 7.25 16.48
N GLU A 27 9.13 8.17 17.02
CA GLU A 27 10.00 7.89 18.17
C GLU A 27 9.18 7.63 19.44
N ASN A 28 8.14 8.44 19.69
CA ASN A 28 7.22 8.24 20.82
C ASN A 28 6.45 6.91 20.72
N ARG A 29 6.17 6.45 19.50
CA ARG A 29 5.55 5.14 19.24
C ARG A 29 6.54 3.97 19.29
N GLY A 30 7.82 4.21 19.54
CA GLY A 30 8.86 3.18 19.58
C GLY A 30 9.19 2.54 18.23
N VAL A 31 8.80 3.17 17.12
CA VAL A 31 9.08 2.66 15.76
C VAL A 31 10.52 2.97 15.34
N ILE A 32 11.02 4.13 15.76
CA ILE A 32 12.36 4.59 15.48
C ILE A 32 13.04 5.10 16.75
N LYS A 33 14.36 5.17 16.72
CA LYS A 33 15.18 5.80 17.78
C LYS A 33 16.20 6.72 17.14
N ARG A 34 16.36 7.90 17.74
CA ARG A 34 17.45 8.82 17.35
C ARG A 34 18.68 8.57 18.21
N VAL A 35 19.81 8.33 17.57
CA VAL A 35 21.11 8.22 18.21
C VAL A 35 22.02 9.28 17.60
N LYS A 36 22.31 10.33 18.36
CA LYS A 36 23.00 11.55 17.86
C LYS A 36 22.17 12.18 16.73
N LYS A 37 22.69 12.22 15.49
CA LYS A 37 21.99 12.74 14.30
C LYS A 37 21.45 11.63 13.38
N LYS A 38 21.50 10.36 13.81
CA LYS A 38 21.05 9.20 13.01
C LYS A 38 19.67 8.77 13.45
N ILE A 39 18.84 8.42 12.48
CA ILE A 39 17.54 7.80 12.69
C ILE A 39 17.70 6.30 12.44
N LEU A 40 17.35 5.49 13.43
CA LEU A 40 17.44 4.04 13.40
C LEU A 40 16.05 3.45 13.58
N ILE A 41 15.75 2.38 12.86
CA ILE A 41 14.53 1.59 13.09
C ILE A 41 14.70 0.84 14.41
N TYR A 42 13.69 0.91 15.28
CA TYR A 42 13.70 0.23 16.57
C TYR A 42 12.79 -0.99 16.53
N ARG A 43 13.36 -2.16 16.86
CA ARG A 43 12.69 -3.46 16.67
C ARG A 43 11.42 -3.65 17.52
N SER A 44 11.30 -2.98 18.67
CA SER A 44 10.13 -3.14 19.56
C SER A 44 8.81 -2.61 18.97
N GLY A 45 8.87 -1.75 17.95
CA GLY A 45 7.67 -1.24 17.27
C GLY A 45 7.15 -2.14 16.14
N LEU A 46 7.90 -3.20 15.77
CA LEU A 46 7.51 -4.17 14.75
C LEU A 46 6.85 -5.37 15.45
N SER A 47 5.52 -5.34 15.60
CA SER A 47 4.76 -6.49 16.08
C SER A 47 4.93 -7.64 15.07
N SER A 48 5.37 -8.81 15.55
CA SER A 48 5.52 -10.03 14.74
C SER A 48 4.22 -10.42 14.03
N ASP A 49 3.07 -10.15 14.65
CA ASP A 49 1.76 -10.49 14.13
C ASP A 49 1.40 -9.69 12.89
N ARG A 50 1.64 -8.36 12.89
CA ARG A 50 1.41 -7.52 11.71
C ARG A 50 2.28 -7.92 10.53
N VAL A 51 3.53 -8.29 10.80
CA VAL A 51 4.46 -8.78 9.77
C VAL A 51 3.96 -10.12 9.20
N ASN A 52 3.51 -11.04 10.05
CA ASN A 52 2.97 -12.32 9.61
C ASN A 52 1.67 -12.17 8.79
N ILE A 53 0.78 -11.26 9.17
CA ILE A 53 -0.42 -10.93 8.40
C ILE A 53 -0.02 -10.39 7.02
N ALA A 54 0.90 -9.43 6.96
CA ALA A 54 1.36 -8.85 5.70
C ALA A 54 2.04 -9.90 4.79
N ILE A 55 2.83 -10.81 5.35
CA ILE A 55 3.43 -11.93 4.58
C ILE A 55 2.33 -12.82 4.00
N LYS A 56 1.30 -13.17 4.78
CA LYS A 56 0.21 -14.02 4.33
C LYS A 56 -0.58 -13.34 3.18
N GLU A 57 -0.95 -12.09 3.33
CA GLU A 57 -1.67 -11.32 2.29
C GLU A 57 -0.83 -11.19 1.01
N LEU A 58 0.47 -10.90 1.15
CA LEU A 58 1.39 -10.85 0.02
C LEU A 58 1.53 -12.20 -0.66
N SER A 59 1.58 -13.30 0.10
CA SER A 59 1.68 -14.65 -0.45
C SER A 59 0.42 -15.04 -1.23
N LEU A 60 -0.77 -14.66 -0.77
CA LEU A 60 -2.01 -14.85 -1.51
C LEU A 60 -1.98 -14.10 -2.86
N LEU A 61 -1.55 -12.84 -2.86
CA LEU A 61 -1.41 -12.05 -4.08
C LEU A 61 -0.42 -12.70 -5.06
N LEU A 62 0.74 -13.13 -4.57
CA LEU A 62 1.76 -13.79 -5.39
C LEU A 62 1.28 -15.14 -5.94
N TYR A 63 0.52 -15.90 -5.17
CA TYR A 63 -0.10 -17.17 -5.60
C TYR A 63 -1.05 -16.94 -6.77
N GLU A 64 -1.99 -15.99 -6.66
CA GLU A 64 -2.92 -15.68 -7.74
C GLU A 64 -2.20 -15.14 -8.99
N PHE A 65 -1.17 -14.34 -8.80
CA PHE A 65 -0.34 -13.85 -9.89
C PHE A 65 0.42 -14.99 -10.58
N ASN A 66 0.96 -15.93 -9.82
CA ASN A 66 1.68 -17.11 -10.34
C ASN A 66 0.76 -18.02 -11.17
N LYS A 67 -0.51 -18.18 -10.78
CA LYS A 67 -1.52 -18.90 -11.57
C LYS A 67 -1.71 -18.25 -12.95
N ILE A 68 -1.84 -16.91 -12.98
CA ILE A 68 -1.97 -16.17 -14.24
C ILE A 68 -0.73 -16.37 -15.13
N LEU A 69 0.47 -16.30 -14.56
CA LEU A 69 1.71 -16.54 -15.30
C LEU A 69 1.80 -17.96 -15.87
N LYS A 70 1.31 -18.96 -15.13
CA LYS A 70 1.23 -20.34 -15.62
C LYS A 70 0.24 -20.46 -16.77
N ASP A 71 -0.94 -19.85 -16.67
CA ASP A 71 -1.95 -19.85 -17.73
C ASP A 71 -1.43 -19.19 -19.02
N GLU A 72 -0.60 -18.16 -18.89
CA GLU A 72 0.07 -17.49 -20.01
C GLU A 72 1.38 -18.20 -20.46
N ARG A 73 1.72 -19.35 -19.86
CA ARG A 73 2.92 -20.16 -20.14
C ARG A 73 4.26 -19.45 -19.90
N GLU A 74 4.27 -18.48 -19.00
CA GLU A 74 5.48 -17.76 -18.59
C GLU A 74 6.27 -18.50 -17.51
N VAL A 75 5.59 -19.41 -16.77
CA VAL A 75 6.19 -20.29 -15.75
C VAL A 75 5.64 -21.70 -15.86
N ASP A 76 6.46 -22.70 -15.51
CA ASP A 76 6.09 -24.11 -15.61
C ASP A 76 5.22 -24.57 -14.41
N ASN A 77 5.47 -24.02 -13.23
CA ASN A 77 4.85 -24.47 -12.00
C ASN A 77 4.18 -23.32 -11.23
N VAL A 78 3.11 -23.65 -10.51
CA VAL A 78 2.52 -22.79 -9.48
C VAL A 78 3.05 -23.23 -8.13
N PHE A 79 3.62 -22.29 -7.37
CA PHE A 79 4.03 -22.54 -5.99
C PHE A 79 2.84 -22.44 -5.06
N GLU A 80 2.72 -23.34 -4.11
CA GLU A 80 1.69 -23.30 -3.08
C GLU A 80 1.94 -22.14 -2.10
N ILE A 81 0.86 -21.69 -1.44
CA ILE A 81 0.92 -20.51 -0.55
C ILE A 81 1.95 -20.72 0.57
N GLU A 82 2.02 -21.91 1.14
CA GLU A 82 2.96 -22.28 2.20
C GLU A 82 4.42 -22.26 1.73
N GLU A 83 4.68 -22.66 0.49
CA GLU A 83 6.01 -22.58 -0.13
C GLU A 83 6.42 -21.11 -0.33
N ILE A 84 5.50 -20.25 -0.80
CA ILE A 84 5.73 -18.82 -0.94
C ILE A 84 6.03 -18.18 0.42
N ILE A 85 5.22 -18.48 1.45
CA ILE A 85 5.43 -17.99 2.82
C ILE A 85 6.82 -18.42 3.34
N SER A 86 7.18 -19.69 3.15
CA SER A 86 8.47 -20.22 3.57
C SER A 86 9.63 -19.51 2.87
N SER A 87 9.52 -19.34 1.55
CA SER A 87 10.52 -18.65 0.73
C SER A 87 10.71 -17.17 1.15
N ILE A 88 9.60 -16.45 1.41
CA ILE A 88 9.67 -15.08 1.91
C ILE A 88 10.35 -15.02 3.28
N LYS A 89 10.04 -15.95 4.18
CA LYS A 89 10.67 -15.99 5.51
C LYS A 89 12.16 -16.30 5.45
N GLN A 90 12.58 -17.23 4.58
CA GLN A 90 13.99 -17.58 4.38
C GLN A 90 14.78 -16.43 3.75
N ASN A 91 14.18 -15.69 2.82
CA ASN A 91 14.80 -14.57 2.11
C ASN A 91 14.25 -13.21 2.59
N TYR A 92 13.88 -13.11 3.86
CA TYR A 92 13.10 -12.03 4.43
C TYR A 92 13.64 -10.64 4.10
N SER A 93 14.93 -10.39 4.32
CA SER A 93 15.52 -9.06 4.10
C SER A 93 15.48 -8.63 2.64
N PHE A 94 15.70 -9.55 1.70
CA PHE A 94 15.61 -9.30 0.27
C PHE A 94 14.17 -9.02 -0.16
N CYS A 95 13.24 -9.90 0.18
CA CYS A 95 11.83 -9.75 -0.18
C CYS A 95 11.24 -8.47 0.39
N TRP A 96 11.56 -8.16 1.65
CA TRP A 96 11.08 -6.95 2.33
C TRP A 96 11.64 -5.67 1.72
N TYR A 97 12.93 -5.67 1.35
CA TYR A 97 13.54 -4.57 0.63
C TYR A 97 12.86 -4.31 -0.73
N GLN A 98 12.61 -5.36 -1.52
CA GLN A 98 11.94 -5.23 -2.81
C GLN A 98 10.49 -4.73 -2.66
N PHE A 99 9.76 -5.25 -1.67
CA PHE A 99 8.41 -4.80 -1.36
C PHE A 99 8.36 -3.32 -0.98
N TYR A 100 9.22 -2.87 -0.07
CA TYR A 100 9.28 -1.46 0.30
C TYR A 100 9.74 -0.56 -0.84
N LYS A 101 10.67 -1.00 -1.65
CA LYS A 101 11.11 -0.27 -2.85
C LYS A 101 9.94 -0.08 -3.83
N PHE A 102 9.16 -1.13 -4.07
CA PHE A 102 7.95 -1.05 -4.88
C PHE A 102 6.93 -0.08 -4.26
N LEU A 103 6.57 -0.28 -2.98
CA LEU A 103 5.59 0.53 -2.28
C LEU A 103 5.97 2.01 -2.25
N PHE A 104 7.23 2.33 -1.99
CA PHE A 104 7.74 3.68 -1.98
C PHE A 104 7.66 4.35 -3.35
N ASN A 105 8.08 3.65 -4.40
CA ASN A 105 8.01 4.18 -5.77
C ASN A 105 6.55 4.36 -6.23
N TYR A 106 5.68 3.43 -5.88
CA TYR A 106 4.24 3.50 -6.19
C TYR A 106 3.60 4.70 -5.49
N THR A 107 3.78 4.86 -4.18
CA THR A 107 3.20 5.98 -3.42
C THR A 107 3.77 7.33 -3.85
N ASN A 108 5.05 7.42 -4.20
CA ASN A 108 5.63 8.66 -4.71
C ASN A 108 5.09 9.08 -6.08
N ARG A 109 4.79 8.13 -6.96
CA ARG A 109 4.11 8.44 -8.24
C ARG A 109 2.73 9.05 -8.01
N TRP A 110 1.96 8.43 -7.13
CA TRP A 110 0.62 8.94 -6.80
C TRP A 110 0.66 10.27 -6.07
N LYS A 111 1.67 10.51 -5.22
CA LYS A 111 1.86 11.79 -4.53
C LYS A 111 1.99 12.98 -5.51
N ALA A 112 2.54 12.77 -6.68
CA ALA A 112 2.64 13.81 -7.71
C ALA A 112 1.28 14.21 -8.32
N GLN A 113 0.31 13.30 -8.29
CA GLN A 113 -1.04 13.48 -8.85
C GLN A 113 -2.09 13.75 -7.76
N ILE A 114 -1.89 13.19 -6.57
CA ILE A 114 -2.82 13.24 -5.43
C ILE A 114 -2.10 13.92 -4.27
N ASN A 115 -2.66 14.99 -3.73
CA ASN A 115 -2.01 15.88 -2.78
C ASN A 115 -1.52 15.21 -1.48
N ASP A 116 -2.14 14.09 -1.06
CA ASP A 116 -1.79 13.41 0.19
C ASP A 116 -2.24 11.93 0.23
N LEU A 117 -1.67 11.17 1.16
CA LEU A 117 -1.94 9.74 1.32
C LEU A 117 -3.38 9.42 1.75
N GLU A 118 -4.04 10.29 2.51
CA GLU A 118 -5.44 10.04 2.90
C GLU A 118 -6.34 10.09 1.67
N THR A 119 -6.12 11.05 0.77
CA THR A 119 -6.84 11.14 -0.51
C THR A 119 -6.57 9.91 -1.38
N LEU A 120 -5.32 9.43 -1.42
CA LEU A 120 -4.98 8.18 -2.10
C LEU A 120 -5.72 6.99 -1.50
N CYS A 121 -5.72 6.82 -0.18
CA CYS A 121 -6.42 5.72 0.50
C CYS A 121 -7.93 5.75 0.22
N ILE A 122 -8.54 6.92 0.27
CA ILE A 122 -9.98 7.08 -0.04
C ILE A 122 -10.25 6.68 -1.49
N GLY A 123 -9.48 7.20 -2.45
CA GLY A 123 -9.63 6.88 -3.86
C GLY A 123 -9.44 5.39 -4.16
N MET A 124 -8.42 4.77 -3.59
CA MET A 124 -8.20 3.32 -3.74
C MET A 124 -9.32 2.50 -3.12
N THR A 125 -9.87 2.89 -1.97
CA THR A 125 -11.01 2.20 -1.35
C THR A 125 -12.24 2.28 -2.23
N VAL A 126 -12.51 3.42 -2.86
CA VAL A 126 -13.61 3.57 -3.83
C VAL A 126 -13.40 2.63 -5.02
N VAL A 127 -12.20 2.61 -5.62
CA VAL A 127 -11.87 1.74 -6.76
C VAL A 127 -12.00 0.27 -6.39
N LEU A 128 -11.46 -0.15 -5.24
CA LEU A 128 -11.55 -1.54 -4.77
C LEU A 128 -13.00 -1.97 -4.58
N ASN A 129 -13.83 -1.13 -3.95
CA ASN A 129 -15.24 -1.43 -3.75
C ASN A 129 -16.02 -1.52 -5.08
N ALA A 130 -15.74 -0.60 -6.00
CA ALA A 130 -16.32 -0.62 -7.34
C ALA A 130 -15.95 -1.87 -8.14
N THR A 131 -14.75 -2.40 -7.96
CA THR A 131 -14.24 -3.58 -8.68
C THR A 131 -14.60 -4.90 -8.00
N GLN A 132 -14.85 -4.90 -6.69
CA GLN A 132 -15.15 -6.10 -5.92
C GLN A 132 -16.40 -6.84 -6.40
N SER A 133 -17.43 -6.13 -6.84
CA SER A 133 -18.66 -6.72 -7.36
C SER A 133 -18.48 -7.44 -8.71
N LYS A 134 -17.32 -7.27 -9.37
CA LYS A 134 -16.99 -7.84 -10.68
C LYS A 134 -15.91 -8.92 -10.65
N GLN A 135 -15.49 -9.34 -9.46
CA GLN A 135 -14.52 -10.42 -9.27
C GLN A 135 -15.06 -11.83 -9.58
N SER A 136 -16.25 -11.95 -10.19
CA SER A 136 -16.74 -13.23 -10.70
C SER A 136 -15.89 -13.67 -11.88
N ALA A 137 -15.00 -14.62 -11.64
CA ALA A 137 -14.14 -15.38 -12.54
C ALA A 137 -13.05 -14.56 -13.30
N PRO A 138 -11.84 -15.10 -13.42
CA PRO A 138 -10.78 -14.48 -14.22
C PRO A 138 -11.24 -14.45 -15.69
N SER A 139 -11.77 -13.34 -16.12
CA SER A 139 -12.09 -13.13 -17.52
C SER A 139 -10.88 -12.44 -18.18
N LYS A 140 -10.39 -13.02 -19.28
CA LYS A 140 -9.34 -12.44 -20.12
C LYS A 140 -9.82 -11.15 -20.80
N LYS A 141 -10.01 -10.08 -20.01
CA LYS A 141 -10.41 -8.78 -20.51
C LYS A 141 -9.17 -7.91 -20.68
N ASN A 142 -8.98 -7.39 -21.87
CA ASN A 142 -7.92 -6.39 -22.06
C ASN A 142 -8.26 -5.10 -21.29
N ARG A 143 -7.24 -4.28 -21.04
CA ARG A 143 -7.33 -3.02 -20.29
C ARG A 143 -8.48 -2.12 -20.75
N THR A 144 -8.68 -1.98 -22.06
CA THR A 144 -9.69 -1.07 -22.65
C THR A 144 -11.11 -1.53 -22.32
N VAL A 145 -11.37 -2.85 -22.44
CA VAL A 145 -12.68 -3.45 -22.11
C VAL A 145 -12.95 -3.33 -20.61
N TYR A 146 -11.95 -3.61 -19.78
CA TYR A 146 -12.05 -3.50 -18.32
C TYR A 146 -12.44 -2.08 -17.88
N PHE A 147 -11.75 -1.04 -18.36
CA PHE A 147 -12.08 0.34 -18.02
C PHE A 147 -13.45 0.78 -18.56
N LYS A 148 -13.83 0.36 -19.76
CA LYS A 148 -15.14 0.66 -20.33
C LYS A 148 -16.28 0.06 -19.48
N GLU A 149 -16.10 -1.15 -18.98
CA GLU A 149 -17.08 -1.80 -18.11
C GLU A 149 -17.17 -1.15 -16.71
N ILE A 150 -16.04 -0.72 -16.16
CA ILE A 150 -16.02 0.01 -14.88
C ILE A 150 -16.73 1.36 -15.05
N MET A 151 -16.43 2.12 -16.10
CA MET A 151 -17.04 3.43 -16.33
C MET A 151 -18.51 3.35 -16.76
N GLY A 152 -18.94 2.27 -17.38
CA GLY A 152 -20.31 2.07 -17.86
C GLY A 152 -21.25 1.32 -16.91
N SER A 153 -20.77 0.91 -15.73
CA SER A 153 -21.61 0.19 -14.78
C SER A 153 -22.18 1.13 -13.72
N ASP A 154 -23.44 0.88 -13.33
CA ASP A 154 -24.00 1.41 -12.07
C ASP A 154 -23.15 0.90 -10.90
N LEU A 155 -22.10 1.65 -10.58
CA LEU A 155 -21.23 1.37 -9.46
C LEU A 155 -22.03 1.63 -8.19
N ARG A 156 -22.22 0.60 -7.37
CA ARG A 156 -22.72 0.79 -6.01
C ARG A 156 -21.73 1.72 -5.30
N GLY A 157 -22.13 2.98 -5.16
CA GLY A 157 -21.30 3.98 -4.53
C GLY A 157 -21.03 3.67 -3.08
N VAL A 158 -19.80 3.86 -2.63
CA VAL A 158 -19.45 3.83 -1.21
C VAL A 158 -19.75 5.19 -0.62
N ASN A 159 -20.53 5.26 0.44
CA ASN A 159 -20.82 6.52 1.11
C ASN A 159 -19.65 6.95 2.03
N ALA A 160 -19.64 8.24 2.40
CA ALA A 160 -18.57 8.81 3.22
C ALA A 160 -18.46 8.18 4.62
N MET A 161 -19.54 7.59 5.15
CA MET A 161 -19.54 6.89 6.43
C MET A 161 -18.74 5.59 6.32
N SER A 162 -19.09 4.74 5.35
CA SER A 162 -18.37 3.47 5.10
C SER A 162 -16.89 3.70 4.78
N LEU A 163 -16.58 4.74 4.01
CA LEU A 163 -15.18 5.11 3.75
C LEU A 163 -14.43 5.52 5.03
N SER A 164 -15.11 6.25 5.93
CA SER A 164 -14.54 6.62 7.22
C SER A 164 -14.28 5.40 8.10
N GLU A 165 -15.20 4.45 8.14
CA GLU A 165 -15.06 3.20 8.90
C GLU A 165 -13.93 2.32 8.35
N ILE A 166 -13.86 2.14 7.03
CA ILE A 166 -12.83 1.31 6.38
C ILE A 166 -11.44 1.92 6.53
N THR A 167 -11.32 3.23 6.29
CA THR A 167 -10.01 3.90 6.25
C THR A 167 -9.53 4.40 7.61
N GLY A 168 -10.42 4.50 8.60
CA GLY A 168 -10.14 5.16 9.89
C GLY A 168 -9.96 6.67 9.79
N ILE A 169 -10.25 7.28 8.63
CA ILE A 169 -10.15 8.72 8.40
C ILE A 169 -11.44 9.39 8.87
N PRO A 170 -11.39 10.47 9.67
CA PRO A 170 -12.59 11.15 10.15
C PRO A 170 -13.53 11.56 9.01
N ARG A 171 -14.84 11.30 9.16
CA ARG A 171 -15.87 11.56 8.14
C ARG A 171 -15.81 12.97 7.54
N PRO A 172 -15.63 14.07 8.31
CA PRO A 172 -15.50 15.41 7.73
C PRO A 172 -14.33 15.53 6.76
N THR A 173 -13.21 14.85 7.06
CA THR A 173 -12.03 14.79 6.20
C THR A 173 -12.33 13.98 4.93
N VAL A 174 -13.01 12.84 5.04
CA VAL A 174 -13.44 12.03 3.89
C VAL A 174 -14.33 12.87 2.96
N VAL A 175 -15.35 13.55 3.47
CA VAL A 175 -16.24 14.40 2.66
C VAL A 175 -15.47 15.48 1.93
N ARG A 176 -14.55 16.17 2.60
CA ARG A 176 -13.73 17.22 1.98
C ARG A 176 -12.85 16.66 0.86
N LYS A 177 -12.26 15.49 1.06
CA LYS A 177 -11.36 14.86 0.09
C LYS A 177 -12.12 14.25 -1.10
N LEU A 178 -13.31 13.70 -0.89
CA LEU A 178 -14.19 13.29 -1.99
C LEU A 178 -14.56 14.44 -2.90
N LYS A 179 -14.90 15.63 -2.35
CA LYS A 179 -15.16 16.84 -3.15
C LYS A 179 -13.97 17.28 -4.01
N TRP A 180 -12.77 16.92 -3.62
CA TRP A 180 -11.56 17.23 -4.40
C TRP A 180 -11.30 16.17 -5.49
N LEU A 181 -11.76 14.92 -5.30
CA LEU A 181 -11.59 13.83 -6.26
C LEU A 181 -12.62 13.84 -7.39
N ILE A 182 -13.73 14.57 -7.22
CA ILE A 182 -14.80 14.76 -8.20
C ILE A 182 -14.56 16.04 -8.98
#